data_b78aa366438cc351899cd07aae67bb12
#
_entry.id   b78aa366438cc351899cd07aae67bb12
#
_cell.length_a   1.000
_cell.length_b   1.000
_cell.length_c   1.000
_cell.angle_alpha   90.00
_cell.angle_beta   90.00
_cell.angle_gamma   90.00
#
_symmetry.space_group_name_H-M   'P 1'
#
loop_
_entity.id
_entity.type
_entity.pdbx_description
1 polymer ?
#
loop_
_entity_poly.entity_id
_entity_poly.type
_entity_poly.pdbx_seq_one_letter_code
_entity_poly.pdbx_strand_id
1 'polypeptide(L)'
;MFNTANRSRHTTFRLVTDALFAALYVVLAAYLTVKLPVMEISLSTLPLLLAGFLFGPADAITVAFIGSFLEQALSQYGLTPSTPLWMLPPVLLALVAGLLGLAAKRLPQGSPRHIVLLIASTVLAEFLCTAANTAVLYIDGLYVAHYHVKALTALL
;
A
#
# COMPACT_ATOMS: atom_id res chain seq x y z
N MET A 1 -14.60 36.92 -0.26
CA MET A 1 -15.43 35.84 0.27
C MET A 1 -15.61 34.63 -0.68
N PHE A 2 -14.90 34.58 -1.83
CA PHE A 2 -15.10 33.58 -2.89
C PHE A 2 -14.14 32.36 -2.86
N ASN A 3 -13.23 32.25 -1.87
CA ASN A 3 -12.17 31.26 -1.92
C ASN A 3 -12.42 29.99 -1.08
N THR A 4 -13.36 30.01 -0.17
CA THR A 4 -13.64 28.88 0.75
C THR A 4 -14.46 27.76 0.09
N ALA A 5 -15.43 28.10 -0.74
CA ALA A 5 -16.28 27.12 -1.41
C ALA A 5 -15.51 26.27 -2.45
N ASN A 6 -14.55 26.86 -3.16
CA ASN A 6 -13.74 26.16 -4.14
C ASN A 6 -12.70 25.22 -3.46
N ARG A 7 -12.14 25.65 -2.34
CA ARG A 7 -11.23 24.83 -1.52
C ARG A 7 -11.92 23.61 -0.92
N SER A 8 -13.15 23.79 -0.44
CA SER A 8 -13.98 22.71 0.08
C SER A 8 -14.30 21.63 -0.99
N ARG A 9 -14.67 22.04 -2.19
CA ARG A 9 -14.95 21.11 -3.29
C ARG A 9 -13.73 20.25 -3.68
N HIS A 10 -12.55 20.85 -3.76
CA HIS A 10 -11.31 20.11 -4.05
C HIS A 10 -10.97 19.11 -2.96
N THR A 11 -11.14 19.47 -1.69
CA THR A 11 -10.89 18.58 -0.56
C THR A 11 -11.87 17.40 -0.54
N THR A 12 -13.15 17.66 -0.76
CA THR A 12 -14.19 16.62 -0.80
C THR A 12 -13.96 15.66 -1.95
N PHE A 13 -13.62 16.16 -3.13
CA PHE A 13 -13.34 15.32 -4.30
C PHE A 13 -12.13 14.38 -4.04
N ARG A 14 -11.04 14.90 -3.48
CA ARG A 14 -9.85 14.10 -3.12
C ARG A 14 -10.22 13.02 -2.10
N LEU A 15 -10.93 13.37 -1.04
CA LEU A 15 -11.35 12.43 -0.01
C LEU A 15 -12.20 11.27 -0.58
N VAL A 16 -13.17 11.61 -1.46
CA VAL A 16 -14.00 10.58 -2.12
C VAL A 16 -13.16 9.68 -3.02
N THR A 17 -12.21 10.26 -3.75
CA THR A 17 -11.33 9.50 -4.63
C THR A 17 -10.41 8.58 -3.83
N ASP A 18 -9.81 9.06 -2.74
CA ASP A 18 -8.97 8.25 -1.87
C ASP A 18 -9.75 7.09 -1.25
N ALA A 19 -10.98 7.36 -0.80
CA ALA A 19 -11.87 6.32 -0.29
C ALA A 19 -12.21 5.26 -1.35
N LEU A 20 -12.43 5.68 -2.60
CA LEU A 20 -12.71 4.77 -3.71
C LEU A 20 -11.47 3.88 -4.03
N PHE A 21 -10.27 4.46 -4.07
CA PHE A 21 -9.05 3.70 -4.29
C PHE A 21 -8.74 2.75 -3.13
N ALA A 22 -8.99 3.17 -1.88
CA ALA A 22 -8.86 2.30 -0.72
C ALA A 22 -9.85 1.12 -0.76
N ALA A 23 -11.10 1.37 -1.14
CA ALA A 23 -12.09 0.31 -1.33
C ALA A 23 -11.68 -0.64 -2.46
N LEU A 24 -11.18 -0.12 -3.59
CA LEU A 24 -10.70 -0.92 -4.70
C LEU A 24 -9.51 -1.78 -4.30
N TYR A 25 -8.57 -1.23 -3.50
CA TYR A 25 -7.45 -1.98 -2.93
C TYR A 25 -7.96 -3.19 -2.14
N VAL A 26 -8.90 -2.98 -1.20
CA VAL A 26 -9.45 -4.06 -0.36
C VAL A 26 -10.16 -5.12 -1.20
N VAL A 27 -10.96 -4.71 -2.19
CA VAL A 27 -11.67 -5.65 -3.08
C VAL A 27 -10.67 -6.48 -3.88
N LEU A 28 -9.64 -5.86 -4.46
CA LEU A 28 -8.62 -6.58 -5.23
C LEU A 28 -7.80 -7.51 -4.33
N ALA A 29 -7.47 -7.10 -3.11
CA ALA A 29 -6.79 -7.95 -2.14
C ALA A 29 -7.64 -9.18 -1.76
N ALA A 30 -8.94 -8.99 -1.55
CA ALA A 30 -9.83 -10.08 -1.13
C ALA A 30 -10.15 -11.08 -2.25
N TYR A 31 -10.32 -10.62 -3.49
CA TYR A 31 -10.86 -11.44 -4.58
C TYR A 31 -9.88 -11.75 -5.70
N LEU A 32 -8.84 -10.93 -5.90
CA LEU A 32 -7.87 -11.08 -7.00
C LEU A 32 -6.45 -11.36 -6.50
N THR A 33 -6.36 -12.03 -5.36
CA THR A 33 -5.09 -12.53 -4.83
C THR A 33 -5.01 -14.04 -5.03
N VAL A 34 -4.01 -14.49 -5.76
CA VAL A 34 -3.70 -15.91 -5.97
C VAL A 34 -2.60 -16.30 -5.00
N LYS A 35 -2.95 -17.13 -4.01
CA LYS A 35 -2.00 -17.65 -3.03
C LYS A 35 -1.40 -18.94 -3.54
N LEU A 36 -0.11 -18.91 -3.84
CA LEU A 36 0.70 -20.06 -4.19
C LEU A 36 1.52 -20.50 -2.97
N PRO A 37 1.99 -21.76 -2.88
CA PRO A 37 2.72 -22.25 -1.68
C PRO A 37 3.98 -21.44 -1.32
N VAL A 38 4.60 -20.77 -2.28
CA VAL A 38 5.88 -20.06 -2.13
C VAL A 38 5.76 -18.56 -2.39
N MET A 39 4.69 -18.13 -3.10
CA MET A 39 4.51 -16.73 -3.50
C MET A 39 3.03 -16.36 -3.54
N GLU A 40 2.76 -15.08 -3.37
CA GLU A 40 1.43 -14.50 -3.50
C GLU A 40 1.43 -13.49 -4.64
N ILE A 41 0.50 -13.63 -5.58
CA ILE A 41 0.32 -12.71 -6.68
C ILE A 41 -0.96 -11.93 -6.43
N SER A 42 -0.85 -10.63 -6.17
CA SER A 42 -1.98 -9.76 -5.89
C SER A 42 -2.01 -8.57 -6.84
N LEU A 43 -3.21 -8.23 -7.31
CA LEU A 43 -3.45 -6.99 -8.06
C LEU A 43 -3.79 -5.81 -7.14
N SER A 44 -3.78 -5.99 -5.83
CA SER A 44 -4.11 -4.94 -4.86
C SER A 44 -3.13 -3.75 -4.89
N THR A 45 -1.88 -3.95 -5.31
CA THR A 45 -0.90 -2.88 -5.43
C THR A 45 -1.22 -1.87 -6.55
N LEU A 46 -2.02 -2.27 -7.54
CA LEU A 46 -2.35 -1.45 -8.70
C LEU A 46 -3.09 -0.14 -8.31
N PRO A 47 -4.12 -0.12 -7.45
CA PRO A 47 -4.72 1.11 -6.95
C PRO A 47 -3.73 2.04 -6.25
N LEU A 48 -2.76 1.50 -5.50
CA LEU A 48 -1.75 2.30 -4.81
C LEU A 48 -0.78 2.97 -5.78
N LEU A 49 -0.33 2.24 -6.80
CA LEU A 49 0.50 2.79 -7.88
C LEU A 49 -0.23 3.90 -8.63
N LEU A 50 -1.50 3.66 -8.99
CA LEU A 50 -2.32 4.66 -9.67
C LEU A 50 -2.54 5.89 -8.81
N ALA A 51 -2.89 5.74 -7.53
CA ALA A 51 -3.03 6.85 -6.61
C ALA A 51 -1.73 7.66 -6.49
N GLY A 52 -0.57 6.99 -6.40
CA GLY A 52 0.75 7.63 -6.35
C GLY A 52 1.07 8.41 -7.61
N PHE A 53 0.86 7.84 -8.78
CA PHE A 53 1.17 8.48 -10.06
C PHE A 53 0.19 9.62 -10.39
N LEU A 54 -1.09 9.48 -10.08
CA LEU A 54 -2.10 10.48 -10.42
C LEU A 54 -2.16 11.62 -9.41
N PHE A 55 -2.21 11.32 -8.13
CA PHE A 55 -2.47 12.29 -7.07
C PHE A 55 -1.21 12.67 -6.28
N GLY A 56 -0.24 11.77 -6.20
CA GLY A 56 1.03 12.00 -5.51
C GLY A 56 1.13 11.28 -4.17
N PRO A 57 2.25 11.50 -3.43
CA PRO A 57 2.58 10.66 -2.28
C PRO A 57 1.61 10.79 -1.10
N ALA A 58 1.05 11.98 -0.84
CA ALA A 58 0.16 12.18 0.29
C ALA A 58 -1.13 11.38 0.16
N ASP A 59 -1.80 11.47 -1.00
CA ASP A 59 -3.03 10.75 -1.27
C ASP A 59 -2.76 9.22 -1.35
N ALA A 60 -1.67 8.82 -2.00
CA ALA A 60 -1.29 7.41 -2.07
C ALA A 60 -1.03 6.78 -0.70
N ILE A 61 -0.34 7.49 0.20
CA ILE A 61 -0.11 7.03 1.58
C ILE A 61 -1.44 6.90 2.34
N THR A 62 -2.34 7.87 2.16
CA THR A 62 -3.68 7.82 2.79
C THR A 62 -4.47 6.60 2.31
N VAL A 63 -4.48 6.35 1.00
CA VAL A 63 -5.12 5.18 0.39
C VAL A 63 -4.50 3.89 0.91
N ALA A 64 -3.16 3.80 0.94
CA ALA A 64 -2.44 2.63 1.41
C ALA A 64 -2.70 2.36 2.90
N PHE A 65 -2.68 3.40 3.73
CA PHE A 65 -2.90 3.26 5.16
C PHE A 65 -4.32 2.77 5.47
N ILE A 66 -5.33 3.41 4.89
CA ILE A 66 -6.74 3.03 5.08
C ILE A 66 -7.00 1.65 4.46
N GLY A 67 -6.55 1.44 3.23
CA GLY A 67 -6.76 0.18 2.51
C GLY A 67 -6.12 -1.01 3.21
N SER A 68 -4.85 -0.91 3.61
CA SER A 68 -4.16 -2.00 4.30
C SER A 68 -4.69 -2.24 5.72
N PHE A 69 -5.14 -1.20 6.42
CA PHE A 69 -5.81 -1.38 7.70
C PHE A 69 -7.11 -2.16 7.55
N LEU A 70 -7.95 -1.79 6.58
CA LEU A 70 -9.20 -2.49 6.30
C LEU A 70 -8.97 -3.93 5.81
N GLU A 71 -7.96 -4.15 4.96
CA GLU A 71 -7.56 -5.48 4.52
C GLU A 71 -7.19 -6.37 5.71
N GLN A 72 -6.36 -5.86 6.64
CA GLN A 72 -6.00 -6.61 7.84
C GLN A 72 -7.21 -6.87 8.74
N ALA A 73 -8.08 -5.88 8.94
CA ALA A 73 -9.30 -6.04 9.75
C ALA A 73 -10.28 -7.08 9.17
N LEU A 74 -10.34 -7.18 7.84
CA LEU A 74 -11.21 -8.12 7.10
C LEU A 74 -10.53 -9.46 6.82
N SER A 75 -9.24 -9.60 7.10
CA SER A 75 -8.50 -10.85 6.92
C SER A 75 -9.00 -11.93 7.88
N GLN A 76 -8.75 -13.18 7.53
CA GLN A 76 -9.10 -14.33 8.39
C GLN A 76 -8.42 -14.31 9.76
N TYR A 77 -7.34 -13.56 9.91
CA TYR A 77 -6.59 -13.42 11.17
C TYR A 77 -7.08 -12.24 12.02
N GLY A 78 -7.88 -11.33 11.45
CA GLY A 78 -8.32 -10.10 12.10
C GLY A 78 -7.17 -9.15 12.46
N LEU A 79 -7.44 -8.23 13.37
CA LEU A 79 -6.42 -7.33 13.88
C LEU A 79 -5.53 -8.04 14.90
N THR A 80 -4.24 -8.08 14.64
CA THR A 80 -3.20 -8.67 15.49
C THR A 80 -2.24 -7.59 15.99
N PRO A 81 -1.44 -7.85 17.04
CA PRO A 81 -0.39 -6.91 17.45
C PRO A 81 0.64 -6.60 16.36
N SER A 82 0.80 -7.49 15.37
CA SER A 82 1.67 -7.30 14.22
C SER A 82 1.02 -6.53 13.06
N THR A 83 -0.28 -6.20 13.14
CA THR A 83 -0.99 -5.45 12.10
C THR A 83 -0.25 -4.17 11.64
N PRO A 84 0.30 -3.31 12.53
CA PRO A 84 1.05 -2.14 12.07
C PRO A 84 2.27 -2.49 11.23
N LEU A 85 2.90 -3.63 11.49
CA LEU A 85 4.05 -4.10 10.74
C LEU A 85 3.65 -4.52 9.32
N TRP A 86 2.51 -5.20 9.17
CA TRP A 86 1.96 -5.61 7.88
C TRP A 86 1.42 -4.46 7.02
N MET A 87 1.17 -3.30 7.62
CA MET A 87 0.79 -2.08 6.89
C MET A 87 1.99 -1.37 6.25
N LEU A 88 3.22 -1.64 6.69
CA LEU A 88 4.42 -0.95 6.19
C LEU A 88 4.71 -1.18 4.70
N PRO A 89 4.66 -2.42 4.15
CA PRO A 89 4.96 -2.66 2.74
C PRO A 89 4.06 -1.88 1.77
N PRO A 90 2.71 -1.89 1.88
CA PRO A 90 1.86 -1.10 0.98
C PRO A 90 2.03 0.41 1.15
N VAL A 91 2.29 0.89 2.37
CA VAL A 91 2.57 2.32 2.60
C VAL A 91 3.91 2.73 1.97
N LEU A 92 4.94 1.89 2.06
CA LEU A 92 6.23 2.12 1.42
C LEU A 92 6.08 2.15 -0.12
N LEU A 93 5.34 1.20 -0.70
CA LEU A 93 5.04 1.18 -2.13
C LEU A 93 4.36 2.48 -2.57
N ALA A 94 3.33 2.91 -1.85
CA ALA A 94 2.58 4.13 -2.14
C ALA A 94 3.46 5.39 -2.06
N LEU A 95 4.33 5.46 -1.05
CA LEU A 95 5.29 6.55 -0.89
C LEU A 95 6.25 6.62 -2.09
N VAL A 96 6.89 5.50 -2.43
CA VAL A 96 7.86 5.42 -3.54
C VAL A 96 7.18 5.75 -4.87
N ALA A 97 6.04 5.13 -5.15
CA ALA A 97 5.26 5.40 -6.36
C ALA A 97 4.85 6.88 -6.45
N GLY A 98 4.41 7.47 -5.35
CA GLY A 98 4.03 8.88 -5.30
C GLY A 98 5.20 9.83 -5.53
N LEU A 99 6.36 9.59 -4.93
CA LEU A 99 7.56 10.41 -5.11
C LEU A 99 8.08 10.33 -6.55
N LEU A 100 8.16 9.12 -7.09
CA LEU A 100 8.61 8.89 -8.47
C LEU A 100 7.58 9.40 -9.49
N GLY A 101 6.29 9.31 -9.17
CA GLY A 101 5.21 9.93 -9.95
C GLY A 101 5.34 11.44 -10.04
N LEU A 102 5.73 12.12 -8.95
CA LEU A 102 6.04 13.56 -8.98
C LEU A 102 7.25 13.87 -9.85
N ALA A 103 8.28 13.03 -9.84
CA ALA A 103 9.44 13.20 -10.73
C ALA A 103 9.04 12.99 -12.19
N ALA A 104 8.20 11.99 -12.47
CA ALA A 104 7.70 11.73 -13.84
C ALA A 104 6.87 12.89 -14.40
N LYS A 105 6.08 13.58 -13.57
CA LYS A 105 5.29 14.75 -13.99
C LYS A 105 6.13 15.92 -14.49
N ARG A 106 7.43 15.97 -14.21
CA ARG A 106 8.35 16.99 -14.72
C ARG A 106 8.78 16.74 -16.17
N LEU A 107 8.53 15.54 -16.70
CA LEU A 107 8.84 15.19 -18.08
C LEU A 107 7.64 15.42 -19.00
N PRO A 108 7.85 15.70 -20.29
CA PRO A 108 6.76 15.81 -21.25
C PRO A 108 5.95 14.50 -21.29
N GLN A 109 4.63 14.61 -21.10
CA GLN A 109 3.74 13.45 -21.13
C GLN A 109 3.81 12.74 -22.48
N GLY A 110 3.86 11.40 -22.45
CA GLY A 110 3.96 10.58 -23.66
C GLY A 110 5.36 10.49 -24.27
N SER A 111 6.36 11.19 -23.71
CA SER A 111 7.74 11.01 -24.17
C SER A 111 8.26 9.61 -23.80
N PRO A 112 9.17 9.02 -24.61
CA PRO A 112 9.77 7.72 -24.25
C PRO A 112 10.42 7.74 -22.87
N ARG A 113 11.03 8.85 -22.48
CA ARG A 113 11.65 9.01 -21.14
C ARG A 113 10.62 8.99 -20.01
N HIS A 114 9.45 9.59 -20.23
CA HIS A 114 8.35 9.56 -19.26
C HIS A 114 7.82 8.13 -19.05
N ILE A 115 7.63 7.39 -20.14
CA ILE A 115 7.15 5.99 -20.09
C ILE A 115 8.18 5.10 -19.40
N VAL A 116 9.45 5.20 -19.78
CA VAL A 116 10.54 4.44 -19.15
C VAL A 116 10.63 4.74 -17.66
N LEU A 117 10.50 6.00 -17.25
CA LEU A 117 10.53 6.36 -15.83
C LEU A 117 9.34 5.78 -15.05
N LEU A 118 8.14 5.78 -15.61
CA LEU A 118 6.97 5.16 -14.97
C LEU A 118 7.15 3.64 -14.81
N ILE A 119 7.63 2.95 -15.84
CA ILE A 119 7.90 1.51 -15.77
C ILE A 119 8.98 1.22 -14.73
N ALA A 120 10.09 1.95 -14.76
CA ALA A 120 11.17 1.79 -13.80
C ALA A 120 10.69 2.09 -12.36
N SER A 121 9.84 3.09 -12.19
CA SER A 121 9.22 3.45 -10.91
C SER A 121 8.35 2.32 -10.35
N THR A 122 7.55 1.71 -11.21
CA THR A 122 6.69 0.58 -10.83
C THR A 122 7.55 -0.61 -10.39
N VAL A 123 8.55 -0.98 -11.19
CA VAL A 123 9.45 -2.10 -10.87
C VAL A 123 10.19 -1.85 -9.54
N LEU A 124 10.69 -0.63 -9.34
CA LEU A 124 11.41 -0.27 -8.11
C LEU A 124 10.47 -0.28 -6.89
N ALA A 125 9.27 0.27 -7.02
CA ALA A 125 8.29 0.30 -5.94
C ALA A 125 7.86 -1.12 -5.53
N GLU A 126 7.59 -2.00 -6.49
CA GLU A 126 7.23 -3.40 -6.24
C GLU A 126 8.40 -4.19 -5.64
N PHE A 127 9.63 -3.97 -6.11
CA PHE A 127 10.82 -4.60 -5.54
C PHE A 127 11.01 -4.22 -4.06
N LEU A 128 10.90 -2.92 -3.73
CA LEU A 128 10.99 -2.45 -2.36
C LEU A 128 9.84 -2.96 -1.48
N CYS A 129 8.63 -3.02 -2.02
CA CYS A 129 7.48 -3.59 -1.35
C CYS A 129 7.69 -5.06 -1.02
N THR A 130 8.16 -5.85 -1.99
CA THR A 130 8.45 -7.28 -1.80
C THR A 130 9.57 -7.50 -0.77
N ALA A 131 10.63 -6.70 -0.82
CA ALA A 131 11.71 -6.75 0.17
C ALA A 131 11.19 -6.41 1.59
N ALA A 132 10.37 -5.37 1.71
CA ALA A 132 9.74 -4.99 2.97
C ALA A 132 8.80 -6.09 3.48
N ASN A 133 7.99 -6.68 2.60
CA ASN A 133 7.08 -7.78 2.95
C ASN A 133 7.84 -9.01 3.45
N THR A 134 8.96 -9.36 2.82
CA THR A 134 9.84 -10.44 3.27
C THR A 134 10.45 -10.15 4.64
N ALA A 135 10.87 -8.91 4.89
CA ALA A 135 11.39 -8.49 6.19
C ALA A 135 10.30 -8.56 7.28
N VAL A 136 9.08 -8.11 6.96
CA VAL A 136 7.91 -8.20 7.87
C VAL A 136 7.60 -9.65 8.21
N LEU A 137 7.56 -10.54 7.21
CA LEU A 137 7.33 -11.97 7.42
C LEU A 137 8.37 -12.60 8.35
N TYR A 138 9.65 -12.25 8.17
CA TYR A 138 10.73 -12.73 9.03
C TYR A 138 10.57 -12.23 10.48
N ILE A 139 10.30 -10.94 10.66
CA ILE A 139 10.12 -10.33 11.98
C ILE A 139 8.87 -10.90 12.69
N ASP A 140 7.75 -11.03 11.98
CA ASP A 140 6.51 -11.59 12.51
C ASP A 140 6.70 -13.06 12.91
N GLY A 141 7.42 -13.84 12.10
CA GLY A 141 7.78 -15.23 12.41
C GLY A 141 8.61 -15.35 13.70
N LEU A 142 9.60 -14.47 13.91
CA LEU A 142 10.37 -14.42 15.14
C LEU A 142 9.51 -14.04 16.35
N TYR A 143 8.58 -13.09 16.18
CA TYR A 143 7.70 -12.64 17.23
C TYR A 143 6.73 -13.75 17.65
N VAL A 144 6.09 -14.41 16.71
CA VAL A 144 5.19 -15.55 16.96
C VAL A 144 5.94 -16.69 17.65
N ALA A 145 7.14 -17.05 17.19
CA ALA A 145 7.96 -18.07 17.83
C ALA A 145 8.29 -17.71 19.29
N HIS A 146 8.62 -16.46 19.56
CA HIS A 146 8.90 -15.99 20.92
C HIS A 146 7.70 -16.08 21.85
N TYR A 147 6.50 -15.78 21.36
CA TYR A 147 5.26 -15.92 22.15
C TYR A 147 4.92 -17.38 22.46
N HIS A 148 5.08 -18.29 21.52
CA HIS A 148 4.85 -19.72 21.74
C HIS A 148 5.82 -20.30 22.80
N VAL A 149 7.08 -19.92 22.78
CA VAL A 149 8.05 -20.34 23.79
C VAL A 149 7.68 -19.82 25.18
N LYS A 150 7.30 -18.54 25.30
CA LYS A 150 6.86 -17.97 26.57
C LYS A 150 5.57 -18.62 27.11
N ALA A 151 4.61 -18.93 26.25
CA ALA A 151 3.39 -19.61 26.66
C ALA A 151 3.67 -21.02 27.19
N LEU A 152 4.56 -21.76 26.54
CA LEU A 152 5.01 -23.08 26.99
C LEU A 152 5.75 -23.02 28.34
N THR A 153 6.64 -22.04 28.53
CA THR A 153 7.37 -21.88 29.80
C THR A 153 6.50 -21.41 30.98
N ALA A 154 5.35 -20.78 30.69
CA ALA A 154 4.40 -20.36 31.70
C ALA A 154 3.45 -21.50 32.13
N LEU A 155 3.40 -22.62 31.38
CA LEU A 155 2.61 -23.80 31.65
C LEU A 155 3.39 -24.91 32.36
N LEU A 156 4.71 -24.76 32.46
CA LEU A 156 5.64 -25.67 33.19
C LEU A 156 6.03 -25.07 34.54
#